data_21662553b381c6c57cfba48caf87821f
#
_entry.id   21662553b381c6c57cfba48caf87821f
#
_cell.length_a   1.000
_cell.length_b   1.000
_cell.length_c   1.000
_cell.angle_alpha   90.00
_cell.angle_beta   90.00
_cell.angle_gamma   90.00
#
_symmetry.space_group_name_H-M   'P 1'
#
loop_
_entity.id
_entity.type
_entity.pdbx_description
1 polymer ?
#
loop_
_entity_poly.entity_id
_entity_poly.type
_entity_poly.pdbx_seq_one_letter_code
_entity_poly.pdbx_strand_id
1 'polypeptide(L)'
;SRSSAASDVYKRQVLVFDDVHSISSRHQESFSNLFLALENQSIPFMLLGRDRDTFSIDGTYVELGPLEQTDAIELLNPELGDERETIVEALGGHPLAILLHDASTPLPETNLDVRAYVDQVVLGEASADVHDAMSPFLVLPFPVPAERMPEPNDVALLDEHTLLRWGGKDAAMEMQHLIRNVCKSSLNDSELDVLHRSAITHWQTQNDVLASILELHHRIQRGEREVSDHLSSRANELMSSYSGAFATLLDEALVSNSENIDLIELAAQHALNRAEIDVAKNYIQGQDSPKLVNIRMQIAQFEGKKDPLHDLETILDELHDPQQKLRIQLSVLSRCIDDLTPSSSALDYERIERMLNQVELPDAENERQIVLTTLVIMRHSLALERMDLDGANFLLDQLRGIGSSTDPLLQYLGMKTELRAVDSKPMNAALTLRNAELTATQLQQPLYKASLLLLICEQLVETQLPRAKTIHAQIDIQSIEAIEAPSARRVVAKWWEVRSMFDDRERVMSLREAILRYRSVGCPNRARMLSRRLHSV
;
A
#
# COMPACT_ATOMS: atom_id res chain seq x y z
N SER A 1 -31.50 22.83 -11.29
CA SER A 1 -30.49 23.90 -11.39
C SER A 1 -29.41 23.87 -10.28
N ARG A 2 -29.53 23.03 -9.23
CA ARG A 2 -28.47 22.85 -8.21
C ARG A 2 -27.35 21.87 -8.65
N SER A 3 -27.62 21.00 -9.61
CA SER A 3 -26.65 20.01 -10.17
C SER A 3 -25.59 20.67 -11.07
N SER A 4 -25.90 21.79 -11.72
CA SER A 4 -24.96 22.45 -12.65
C SER A 4 -23.84 23.22 -11.94
N ALA A 5 -24.15 23.82 -10.77
CA ALA A 5 -23.17 24.60 -10.01
C ALA A 5 -22.08 23.71 -9.34
N ALA A 6 -22.45 22.53 -8.84
CA ALA A 6 -21.47 21.58 -8.30
C ALA A 6 -20.55 21.00 -9.40
N SER A 7 -21.11 20.69 -10.59
CA SER A 7 -20.34 20.24 -11.75
C SER A 7 -19.35 21.30 -12.26
N ASP A 8 -19.66 22.60 -12.10
CA ASP A 8 -18.81 23.70 -12.58
C ASP A 8 -17.63 24.00 -11.62
N VAL A 9 -17.77 23.69 -10.34
CA VAL A 9 -16.68 23.83 -9.36
C VAL A 9 -15.61 22.76 -9.61
N TYR A 10 -15.99 21.52 -9.93
CA TYR A 10 -15.03 20.46 -10.24
C TYR A 10 -14.27 20.70 -11.56
N LYS A 11 -14.83 21.44 -12.50
CA LYS A 11 -14.17 21.78 -13.79
C LYS A 11 -13.04 22.82 -13.66
N ARG A 12 -12.86 23.41 -12.47
CA ARG A 12 -11.82 24.43 -12.20
C ARG A 12 -10.70 23.93 -11.29
N GLN A 13 -10.69 22.65 -10.95
CA GLN A 13 -9.62 22.07 -10.14
C GLN A 13 -8.44 21.67 -11.04
N VAL A 14 -7.23 22.00 -10.60
CA VAL A 14 -5.98 21.55 -11.19
C VAL A 14 -5.32 20.60 -10.20
N LEU A 15 -4.93 19.42 -10.65
CA LEU A 15 -4.14 18.50 -9.85
C LEU A 15 -2.69 18.93 -9.92
N VAL A 16 -2.04 19.12 -8.76
CA VAL A 16 -0.62 19.45 -8.70
C VAL A 16 0.13 18.28 -8.08
N PHE A 17 1.12 17.80 -8.81
CA PHE A 17 2.04 16.75 -8.35
C PHE A 17 3.39 17.42 -8.14
N ASP A 18 3.78 17.56 -6.87
CA ASP A 18 5.04 18.17 -6.48
C ASP A 18 6.16 17.13 -6.34
N ASP A 19 7.40 17.56 -6.52
CA ASP A 19 8.61 16.75 -6.41
C ASP A 19 8.59 15.45 -7.25
N VAL A 20 7.99 15.48 -8.45
CA VAL A 20 7.86 14.29 -9.32
C VAL A 20 9.20 13.63 -9.68
N HIS A 21 10.30 14.36 -9.58
CA HIS A 21 11.65 13.83 -9.79
C HIS A 21 12.09 12.85 -8.68
N SER A 22 11.41 12.84 -7.52
CA SER A 22 11.67 11.92 -6.41
C SER A 22 10.95 10.59 -6.55
N ILE A 23 10.09 10.43 -7.56
CA ILE A 23 9.37 9.18 -7.81
C ILE A 23 10.37 8.08 -8.20
N SER A 24 10.39 7.00 -7.42
CA SER A 24 11.28 5.87 -7.68
C SER A 24 11.02 5.24 -9.06
N SER A 25 12.07 4.73 -9.70
CA SER A 25 11.99 4.08 -11.01
C SER A 25 10.92 2.98 -11.08
N ARG A 26 10.65 2.30 -9.97
CA ARG A 26 9.60 1.31 -9.81
C ARG A 26 8.20 1.84 -10.11
N HIS A 27 7.92 3.09 -9.79
CA HIS A 27 6.60 3.70 -9.92
C HIS A 27 6.47 4.59 -11.16
N GLN A 28 7.56 4.89 -11.86
CA GLN A 28 7.55 5.79 -13.02
C GLN A 28 6.55 5.37 -14.09
N GLU A 29 6.46 4.07 -14.41
CA GLU A 29 5.49 3.56 -15.39
C GLU A 29 4.04 3.75 -14.92
N SER A 30 3.76 3.50 -13.63
CA SER A 30 2.43 3.68 -13.05
C SER A 30 1.99 5.14 -13.07
N PHE A 31 2.92 6.06 -12.74
CA PHE A 31 2.67 7.50 -12.81
C PHE A 31 2.54 7.99 -14.25
N SER A 32 3.35 7.49 -15.18
CA SER A 32 3.20 7.80 -16.61
C SER A 32 1.82 7.40 -17.13
N ASN A 33 1.34 6.21 -16.75
CA ASN A 33 0.00 5.75 -17.11
C ASN A 33 -1.11 6.60 -16.46
N LEU A 34 -0.91 7.05 -15.21
CA LEU A 34 -1.84 7.98 -14.54
C LEU A 34 -1.89 9.31 -15.29
N PHE A 35 -0.76 9.90 -15.63
CA PHE A 35 -0.71 11.19 -16.33
C PHE A 35 -1.36 11.09 -17.72
N LEU A 36 -1.08 10.03 -18.48
CA LEU A 36 -1.76 9.75 -19.75
C LEU A 36 -3.28 9.58 -19.58
N ALA A 37 -3.73 8.95 -18.50
CA ALA A 37 -5.15 8.82 -18.23
C ALA A 37 -5.81 10.16 -17.89
N LEU A 38 -5.14 11.05 -17.14
CA LEU A 38 -5.60 12.41 -16.85
C LEU A 38 -5.69 13.24 -18.13
N GLU A 39 -4.68 13.16 -19.00
CA GLU A 39 -4.64 13.83 -20.29
C GLU A 39 -5.80 13.37 -21.19
N ASN A 40 -5.98 12.06 -21.34
CA ASN A 40 -7.07 11.48 -22.14
C ASN A 40 -8.47 11.88 -21.63
N GLN A 41 -8.62 12.15 -20.33
CA GLN A 41 -9.87 12.62 -19.72
C GLN A 41 -9.98 14.15 -19.72
N SER A 42 -9.00 14.88 -20.24
CA SER A 42 -8.92 16.35 -20.22
C SER A 42 -9.00 16.93 -18.80
N ILE A 43 -8.43 16.22 -17.83
CA ILE A 43 -8.31 16.70 -16.44
C ILE A 43 -7.03 17.54 -16.37
N PRO A 44 -7.11 18.84 -16.03
CA PRO A 44 -5.93 19.70 -15.96
C PRO A 44 -5.05 19.27 -14.78
N PHE A 45 -3.75 19.11 -15.04
CA PHE A 45 -2.76 18.82 -14.00
C PHE A 45 -1.46 19.57 -14.27
N MET A 46 -0.64 19.70 -13.21
CA MET A 46 0.66 20.34 -13.21
C MET A 46 1.66 19.42 -12.54
N LEU A 47 2.83 19.25 -13.14
CA LEU A 47 3.95 18.53 -12.56
C LEU A 47 5.03 19.54 -12.16
N LEU A 48 5.50 19.46 -10.91
CA LEU A 48 6.61 20.23 -10.40
C LEU A 48 7.78 19.28 -10.14
N GLY A 49 8.93 19.58 -10.70
CA GLY A 49 10.12 18.75 -10.56
C GLY A 49 11.40 19.51 -10.91
N ARG A 50 12.54 18.91 -10.61
CA ARG A 50 13.87 19.49 -10.90
C ARG A 50 14.37 19.09 -12.27
N ASP A 51 13.77 18.05 -12.87
CA ASP A 51 14.26 17.42 -14.07
C ASP A 51 13.14 17.32 -15.10
N ARG A 52 13.40 17.77 -16.32
CA ARG A 52 12.44 17.74 -17.41
C ARG A 52 12.20 16.34 -17.93
N ASP A 53 13.22 15.49 -17.85
CA ASP A 53 13.22 14.19 -18.54
C ASP A 53 12.62 13.05 -17.72
N THR A 54 12.18 13.33 -16.48
CA THR A 54 11.58 12.31 -15.60
C THR A 54 10.31 11.70 -16.21
N PHE A 55 9.46 12.51 -16.88
CA PHE A 55 8.25 12.06 -17.54
C PHE A 55 8.09 12.70 -18.92
N SER A 56 7.91 11.87 -19.95
CA SER A 56 7.57 12.33 -21.31
C SER A 56 6.09 12.62 -21.42
N ILE A 57 5.68 13.88 -21.24
CA ILE A 57 4.30 14.33 -21.33
C ILE A 57 4.21 15.46 -22.34
N ASP A 58 3.20 15.40 -23.23
CA ASP A 58 2.88 16.49 -24.14
C ASP A 58 2.21 17.63 -23.35
N GLY A 59 2.92 18.74 -23.14
CA GLY A 59 2.39 19.86 -22.37
C GLY A 59 3.21 21.13 -22.52
N THR A 60 2.74 22.20 -21.87
CA THR A 60 3.50 23.44 -21.76
C THR A 60 4.54 23.30 -20.66
N TYR A 61 5.80 23.42 -21.01
CA TYR A 61 6.91 23.42 -20.07
C TYR A 61 7.25 24.85 -19.68
N VAL A 62 7.37 25.09 -18.36
CA VAL A 62 7.81 26.36 -17.79
C VAL A 62 9.03 26.09 -16.92
N GLU A 63 10.16 26.63 -17.28
CA GLU A 63 11.36 26.62 -16.46
C GLU A 63 11.32 27.81 -15.52
N LEU A 64 11.42 27.56 -14.20
CA LEU A 64 11.50 28.58 -13.19
C LEU A 64 12.97 28.95 -13.00
N GLY A 65 13.34 30.13 -13.47
CA GLY A 65 14.63 30.74 -13.23
C GLY A 65 14.71 31.45 -11.84
N PRO A 66 15.79 32.15 -11.58
CA PRO A 66 15.88 33.03 -10.43
C PRO A 66 14.77 34.10 -10.46
N LEU A 67 14.46 34.67 -9.31
CA LEU A 67 13.48 35.77 -9.21
C LEU A 67 13.96 37.00 -9.96
N GLU A 68 13.01 37.69 -10.57
CA GLU A 68 13.27 39.04 -11.10
C GLU A 68 13.70 39.97 -9.95
N GLN A 69 14.57 40.95 -10.24
CA GLN A 69 15.15 41.83 -9.24
C GLN A 69 14.12 42.50 -8.33
N THR A 70 12.99 42.93 -8.89
CA THR A 70 11.89 43.54 -8.14
C THR A 70 11.25 42.60 -7.14
N ASP A 71 10.99 41.38 -7.55
CA ASP A 71 10.36 40.36 -6.71
C ASP A 71 11.31 39.82 -5.64
N ALA A 72 12.57 39.69 -6.00
CA ALA A 72 13.66 39.31 -5.09
C ALA A 72 13.88 40.33 -3.96
N ILE A 73 13.78 41.62 -4.27
CA ILE A 73 13.88 42.72 -3.29
C ILE A 73 12.73 42.65 -2.26
N GLU A 74 11.55 42.22 -2.66
CA GLU A 74 10.39 42.09 -1.76
C GLU A 74 10.60 41.03 -0.67
N LEU A 75 11.46 40.03 -0.90
CA LEU A 75 11.81 39.04 0.11
C LEU A 75 12.73 39.55 1.21
N LEU A 76 13.43 40.66 0.98
CA LEU A 76 14.36 41.22 1.93
C LEU A 76 13.70 42.23 2.87
N ASN A 77 14.18 42.32 4.12
CA ASN A 77 13.70 43.26 5.09
C ASN A 77 13.77 44.72 4.54
N PRO A 78 12.67 45.49 4.54
CA PRO A 78 12.64 46.87 4.09
C PRO A 78 13.65 47.79 4.79
N GLU A 79 14.08 47.45 6.01
CA GLU A 79 15.05 48.23 6.80
C GLU A 79 16.46 48.28 6.18
N LEU A 80 16.77 47.33 5.28
CA LEU A 80 18.07 47.27 4.57
C LEU A 80 18.23 48.35 3.49
N GLY A 81 17.19 49.10 3.18
CA GLY A 81 17.26 50.27 2.28
C GLY A 81 17.83 49.92 0.89
N ASP A 82 18.80 50.69 0.45
CA ASP A 82 19.43 50.57 -0.88
C ASP A 82 20.37 49.34 -0.98
N GLU A 83 20.74 48.71 0.13
CA GLU A 83 21.59 47.51 0.13
C GLU A 83 20.89 46.30 -0.47
N ARG A 84 19.54 46.29 -0.49
CA ARG A 84 18.74 45.18 -1.02
C ARG A 84 19.05 44.84 -2.49
N GLU A 85 19.30 45.86 -3.32
CA GLU A 85 19.65 45.65 -4.73
C GLU A 85 21.00 44.93 -4.84
N THR A 86 21.98 45.34 -4.04
CA THR A 86 23.30 44.70 -4.01
C THR A 86 23.25 43.27 -3.51
N ILE A 87 22.44 43.00 -2.50
CA ILE A 87 22.23 41.65 -1.96
C ILE A 87 21.60 40.72 -3.03
N VAL A 88 20.55 41.18 -3.70
CA VAL A 88 19.89 40.40 -4.75
C VAL A 88 20.81 40.10 -5.91
N GLU A 89 21.62 41.09 -6.35
CA GLU A 89 22.59 40.90 -7.42
C GLU A 89 23.69 39.90 -7.03
N ALA A 90 24.23 40.02 -5.80
CA ALA A 90 25.26 39.11 -5.30
C ALA A 90 24.76 37.66 -5.13
N LEU A 91 23.48 37.49 -4.75
CA LEU A 91 22.84 36.16 -4.56
C LEU A 91 22.14 35.63 -5.83
N GLY A 92 22.29 36.36 -6.96
CA GLY A 92 21.75 35.90 -8.26
C GLY A 92 20.24 35.72 -8.31
N GLY A 93 19.48 36.40 -7.46
CA GLY A 93 17.99 36.26 -7.39
C GLY A 93 17.50 34.91 -6.86
N HIS A 94 18.37 34.11 -6.23
CA HIS A 94 17.95 32.78 -5.73
C HIS A 94 17.09 32.89 -4.46
N PRO A 95 15.80 32.47 -4.45
CA PRO A 95 14.88 32.76 -3.35
C PRO A 95 15.39 32.30 -1.98
N LEU A 96 15.91 31.07 -1.90
CA LEU A 96 16.38 30.51 -0.63
C LEU A 96 17.63 31.22 -0.13
N ALA A 97 18.58 31.56 -1.01
CA ALA A 97 19.79 32.29 -0.61
C ALA A 97 19.46 33.68 -0.06
N ILE A 98 18.45 34.34 -0.66
CA ILE A 98 17.97 35.66 -0.21
C ILE A 98 17.28 35.53 1.17
N LEU A 99 16.46 34.52 1.39
CA LEU A 99 15.78 34.28 2.68
C LEU A 99 16.74 33.90 3.81
N LEU A 100 17.88 33.26 3.48
CA LEU A 100 18.89 32.84 4.45
C LEU A 100 19.92 33.95 4.73
N HIS A 101 19.90 35.06 3.96
CA HIS A 101 20.84 36.14 4.14
C HIS A 101 20.52 36.95 5.40
N ASP A 102 21.49 37.03 6.31
CA ASP A 102 21.49 37.95 7.45
C ASP A 102 22.37 39.16 7.16
N ALA A 103 21.99 40.34 7.66
CA ALA A 103 22.74 41.58 7.48
C ALA A 103 24.17 41.54 8.05
N SER A 104 24.44 40.61 8.97
CA SER A 104 25.79 40.36 9.51
C SER A 104 26.65 39.48 8.60
N THR A 105 26.05 38.85 7.60
CA THR A 105 26.69 37.85 6.72
C THR A 105 27.38 38.53 5.54
N PRO A 106 28.67 38.28 5.26
CA PRO A 106 29.35 38.87 4.11
C PRO A 106 28.75 38.36 2.80
N LEU A 107 28.50 39.27 1.87
CA LEU A 107 28.03 38.92 0.53
C LEU A 107 29.13 38.20 -0.27
N PRO A 108 28.74 37.16 -1.07
CA PRO A 108 29.70 36.46 -1.91
C PRO A 108 30.31 37.40 -2.97
N GLU A 109 31.60 37.23 -3.24
CA GLU A 109 32.23 37.87 -4.39
C GLU A 109 31.64 37.28 -5.68
N THR A 110 30.91 38.08 -6.44
CA THR A 110 30.20 37.81 -7.70
C THR A 110 30.26 36.42 -8.30
N ASN A 111 29.07 35.81 -8.55
CA ASN A 111 28.81 34.49 -9.21
C ASN A 111 29.16 33.25 -8.36
N LEU A 112 29.05 33.31 -7.05
CA LEU A 112 29.17 32.09 -6.24
C LEU A 112 28.00 31.14 -6.53
N ASP A 113 28.30 29.85 -6.75
CA ASP A 113 27.32 28.80 -6.73
C ASP A 113 26.57 28.84 -5.37
N VAL A 114 25.23 28.88 -5.40
CA VAL A 114 24.39 28.94 -4.19
C VAL A 114 24.76 27.84 -3.19
N ARG A 115 25.24 26.70 -3.67
CA ARG A 115 25.74 25.62 -2.84
C ARG A 115 26.97 26.03 -2.03
N ALA A 116 27.94 26.70 -2.67
CA ALA A 116 29.13 27.19 -1.99
C ALA A 116 28.80 28.33 -1.01
N TYR A 117 27.79 29.16 -1.32
CA TYR A 117 27.28 30.16 -0.40
C TYR A 117 26.68 29.53 0.86
N VAL A 118 25.81 28.52 0.71
CA VAL A 118 25.22 27.81 1.86
C VAL A 118 26.31 27.17 2.72
N ASP A 119 27.31 26.54 2.12
CA ASP A 119 28.39 25.85 2.84
C ASP A 119 29.29 26.87 3.60
N GLN A 120 29.74 27.91 2.93
CA GLN A 120 30.73 28.82 3.49
C GLN A 120 30.13 29.89 4.40
N VAL A 121 28.94 30.37 4.10
CA VAL A 121 28.34 31.51 4.78
C VAL A 121 27.26 31.06 5.76
N VAL A 122 26.28 30.29 5.31
CA VAL A 122 25.16 29.88 6.18
C VAL A 122 25.62 28.85 7.22
N LEU A 123 26.38 27.85 6.79
CA LEU A 123 26.85 26.78 7.68
C LEU A 123 28.16 27.14 8.39
N GLY A 124 29.04 27.88 7.72
CA GLY A 124 30.32 28.31 8.31
C GLY A 124 30.17 29.27 9.49
N GLU A 125 29.09 30.05 9.54
CA GLU A 125 28.79 30.99 10.64
C GLU A 125 27.81 30.41 11.67
N ALA A 126 27.20 29.23 11.40
CA ALA A 126 26.29 28.57 12.32
C ALA A 126 27.02 28.14 13.61
N SER A 127 26.40 28.36 14.75
CA SER A 127 26.95 27.94 16.04
C SER A 127 27.05 26.41 16.15
N ALA A 128 27.91 25.93 17.04
CA ALA A 128 28.00 24.47 17.30
C ALA A 128 26.63 23.87 17.71
N ASP A 129 25.82 24.61 18.45
CA ASP A 129 24.49 24.18 18.88
C ASP A 129 23.55 23.98 17.67
N VAL A 130 23.65 24.86 16.64
CA VAL A 130 22.85 24.70 15.39
C VAL A 130 23.32 23.47 14.61
N HIS A 131 24.65 23.27 14.50
CA HIS A 131 25.19 22.08 13.83
C HIS A 131 24.77 20.77 14.52
N ASP A 132 24.81 20.74 15.85
CA ASP A 132 24.37 19.56 16.63
C ASP A 132 22.88 19.33 16.44
N ALA A 133 22.06 20.39 16.48
CA ALA A 133 20.61 20.33 16.27
C ALA A 133 20.23 19.82 14.86
N MET A 134 21.03 20.11 13.83
CA MET A 134 20.79 19.64 12.46
C MET A 134 20.94 18.12 12.29
N SER A 135 21.80 17.49 13.08
CA SER A 135 22.22 16.10 12.92
C SER A 135 21.10 15.08 12.74
N PRO A 136 20.03 15.05 13.56
CA PRO A 136 18.92 14.09 13.38
C PRO A 136 18.16 14.29 12.07
N PHE A 137 18.11 15.54 11.55
CA PHE A 137 17.33 15.88 10.36
C PHE A 137 18.05 15.52 9.05
N LEU A 138 19.38 15.43 9.07
CA LEU A 138 20.19 15.13 7.89
C LEU A 138 19.87 13.75 7.31
N VAL A 139 19.47 12.81 8.15
CA VAL A 139 19.26 11.41 7.78
C VAL A 139 17.78 11.01 7.67
N LEU A 140 16.84 11.92 7.91
CA LEU A 140 15.41 11.65 7.75
C LEU A 140 15.06 11.39 6.28
N PRO A 141 14.36 10.29 5.95
CA PRO A 141 13.98 9.95 4.58
C PRO A 141 12.81 10.81 4.04
N PHE A 142 11.95 11.31 4.92
CA PHE A 142 10.75 12.08 4.59
C PHE A 142 10.36 13.00 5.75
N PRO A 143 9.42 13.96 5.55
CA PRO A 143 8.95 14.85 6.60
C PRO A 143 8.32 14.10 7.78
N VAL A 144 8.66 14.51 9.01
CA VAL A 144 8.23 13.88 10.26
C VAL A 144 7.55 14.91 11.16
N PRO A 145 6.49 14.57 11.93
CA PRO A 145 5.91 15.49 12.91
C PRO A 145 6.94 15.96 13.93
N ALA A 146 6.96 17.25 14.22
CA ALA A 146 7.94 17.88 15.10
C ALA A 146 8.02 17.24 16.50
N GLU A 147 6.88 16.84 17.04
CA GLU A 147 6.74 16.15 18.33
C GLU A 147 7.42 14.79 18.41
N ARG A 148 7.82 14.24 17.26
CA ARG A 148 8.49 12.92 17.15
C ARG A 148 10.01 13.04 17.21
N MET A 149 10.55 14.25 17.10
CA MET A 149 12.00 14.46 17.12
C MET A 149 12.56 14.30 18.54
N PRO A 150 13.87 13.92 18.66
CA PRO A 150 14.49 13.67 19.96
C PRO A 150 14.42 14.87 20.91
N GLU A 151 14.68 16.07 20.38
CA GLU A 151 14.80 17.30 21.18
C GLU A 151 13.89 18.40 20.58
N PRO A 152 12.78 18.76 21.25
CA PRO A 152 11.90 19.83 20.76
C PRO A 152 12.59 21.21 20.63
N ASN A 153 13.60 21.48 21.46
CA ASN A 153 14.36 22.74 21.41
C ASN A 153 15.15 22.87 20.11
N ASP A 154 15.64 21.75 19.56
CA ASP A 154 16.36 21.73 18.29
C ASP A 154 15.45 22.14 17.14
N VAL A 155 14.19 21.69 17.17
CA VAL A 155 13.18 22.10 16.18
C VAL A 155 12.99 23.61 16.21
N ALA A 156 12.82 24.20 17.39
CA ALA A 156 12.63 25.64 17.53
C ALA A 156 13.87 26.43 17.07
N LEU A 157 15.06 25.97 17.45
CA LEU A 157 16.32 26.59 17.04
C LEU A 157 16.52 26.60 15.51
N LEU A 158 16.25 25.46 14.86
CA LEU A 158 16.38 25.34 13.42
C LEU A 158 15.30 26.13 12.66
N ASP A 159 14.10 26.25 13.23
CA ASP A 159 13.02 27.05 12.65
C ASP A 159 13.34 28.56 12.72
N GLU A 160 13.90 29.06 13.85
CA GLU A 160 14.39 30.44 13.99
C GLU A 160 15.44 30.79 12.93
N HIS A 161 16.29 29.83 12.56
CA HIS A 161 17.28 29.98 11.49
C HIS A 161 16.74 29.67 10.08
N THR A 162 15.43 29.48 9.90
CA THR A 162 14.79 29.16 8.62
C THR A 162 15.36 27.92 7.91
N LEU A 163 15.93 26.97 8.67
CA LEU A 163 16.54 25.76 8.14
C LEU A 163 15.52 24.64 7.91
N LEU A 164 14.31 24.77 8.48
CA LEU A 164 13.23 23.81 8.34
C LEU A 164 12.20 24.25 7.30
N ARG A 165 11.57 23.25 6.67
CA ARG A 165 10.39 23.39 5.83
C ARG A 165 9.24 22.66 6.51
N TRP A 166 8.13 23.34 6.69
CA TRP A 166 6.90 22.78 7.25
C TRP A 166 5.99 22.29 6.14
N GLY A 167 5.52 21.04 6.23
CA GLY A 167 4.52 20.46 5.37
C GLY A 167 3.11 20.59 5.95
N GLY A 168 2.12 20.38 5.11
CA GLY A 168 0.68 20.56 5.31
C GLY A 168 0.04 20.16 6.65
N LYS A 169 -0.92 19.20 6.62
CA LYS A 169 -1.93 19.05 7.68
C LYS A 169 -1.44 18.60 9.06
N ASP A 170 -0.30 17.89 9.15
CA ASP A 170 0.11 17.18 10.36
C ASP A 170 1.33 17.81 11.05
N ALA A 171 1.59 19.09 10.81
CA ALA A 171 2.78 19.78 11.32
C ALA A 171 4.08 18.97 11.09
N ALA A 172 4.13 18.22 10.00
CA ALA A 172 5.32 17.50 9.58
C ALA A 172 6.37 18.51 9.07
N MET A 173 7.62 18.28 9.40
CA MET A 173 8.71 19.17 9.01
C MET A 173 9.89 18.36 8.51
N GLU A 174 10.69 18.97 7.68
CA GLU A 174 11.93 18.45 7.15
C GLU A 174 12.97 19.58 7.03
N MET A 175 14.24 19.22 6.98
CA MET A 175 15.29 20.20 6.67
C MET A 175 15.17 20.65 5.21
N GLN A 176 15.42 21.94 4.95
CA GLN A 176 15.52 22.48 3.60
C GLN A 176 16.44 21.60 2.74
N HIS A 177 15.97 21.15 1.57
CA HIS A 177 16.66 20.14 0.76
C HIS A 177 18.09 20.56 0.36
N LEU A 178 18.28 21.83 0.01
CA LEU A 178 19.62 22.34 -0.34
C LEU A 178 20.58 22.22 0.84
N ILE A 179 20.16 22.67 2.03
CA ILE A 179 20.94 22.63 3.25
C ILE A 179 21.29 21.20 3.62
N ARG A 180 20.26 20.32 3.66
CA ARG A 180 20.46 18.90 3.92
C ARG A 180 21.48 18.26 2.99
N ASN A 181 21.40 18.56 1.67
CA ASN A 181 22.30 17.99 0.68
C ASN A 181 23.74 18.50 0.84
N VAL A 182 23.93 19.79 1.14
CA VAL A 182 25.25 20.39 1.41
C VAL A 182 25.87 19.75 2.66
N CYS A 183 25.15 19.75 3.78
CA CYS A 183 25.61 19.13 5.03
C CYS A 183 25.92 17.64 4.85
N LYS A 184 25.00 16.89 4.22
CA LYS A 184 25.20 15.45 4.00
C LYS A 184 26.40 15.15 3.12
N SER A 185 26.71 16.01 2.13
CA SER A 185 27.86 15.83 1.25
C SER A 185 29.21 16.13 1.92
N SER A 186 29.22 16.84 3.05
CA SER A 186 30.42 17.10 3.85
C SER A 186 30.75 15.99 4.86
N LEU A 187 29.77 15.09 5.14
CA LEU A 187 29.95 13.97 6.07
C LEU A 187 30.63 12.78 5.39
N ASN A 188 31.51 12.13 6.12
CA ASN A 188 32.06 10.84 5.70
C ASN A 188 31.18 9.65 6.15
N ASP A 189 31.46 8.47 5.61
CA ASP A 189 30.67 7.24 5.88
C ASP A 189 30.60 6.89 7.38
N SER A 190 31.67 7.17 8.15
CA SER A 190 31.69 6.89 9.59
C SER A 190 30.80 7.85 10.37
N GLU A 191 30.74 9.11 9.99
CA GLU A 191 29.87 10.11 10.59
C GLU A 191 28.40 9.80 10.26
N LEU A 192 28.11 9.45 9.01
CA LEU A 192 26.78 8.99 8.61
C LEU A 192 26.32 7.74 9.38
N ASP A 193 27.22 6.76 9.59
CA ASP A 193 26.90 5.55 10.39
C ASP A 193 26.55 5.92 11.84
N VAL A 194 27.23 6.90 12.43
CA VAL A 194 26.92 7.39 13.79
C VAL A 194 25.52 8.01 13.82
N LEU A 195 25.17 8.85 12.84
CA LEU A 195 23.85 9.48 12.77
C LEU A 195 22.73 8.44 12.60
N HIS A 196 22.91 7.49 11.69
CA HIS A 196 21.95 6.41 11.52
C HIS A 196 21.78 5.54 12.78
N ARG A 197 22.88 5.27 13.51
CA ARG A 197 22.84 4.53 14.78
C ARG A 197 22.08 5.28 15.87
N SER A 198 22.30 6.58 15.99
CA SER A 198 21.57 7.44 16.92
C SER A 198 20.09 7.45 16.59
N ALA A 199 19.73 7.58 15.30
CA ALA A 199 18.35 7.55 14.83
C ALA A 199 17.67 6.20 15.14
N ILE A 200 18.33 5.04 14.92
CA ILE A 200 17.82 3.73 15.31
C ILE A 200 17.48 3.70 16.81
N THR A 201 18.41 4.15 17.65
CA THR A 201 18.22 4.18 19.11
C THR A 201 17.01 5.01 19.50
N HIS A 202 16.82 6.17 18.85
CA HIS A 202 15.66 7.03 19.08
C HIS A 202 14.35 6.37 18.67
N TRP A 203 14.26 5.88 17.42
CA TRP A 203 13.02 5.32 16.88
C TRP A 203 12.59 4.01 17.56
N GLN A 204 13.54 3.22 18.07
CA GLN A 204 13.24 2.02 18.87
C GLN A 204 12.50 2.30 20.18
N THR A 205 12.60 3.50 20.72
CA THR A 205 11.89 3.88 21.95
C THR A 205 10.40 4.16 21.71
N GLN A 206 10.00 4.31 20.45
CA GLN A 206 8.62 4.62 20.06
C GLN A 206 7.94 3.36 19.53
N ASN A 207 6.69 3.11 19.98
CA ASN A 207 5.95 1.88 19.67
C ASN A 207 4.82 2.17 18.68
N ASP A 208 5.16 2.70 17.50
CA ASP A 208 4.19 2.90 16.41
C ASP A 208 4.81 2.56 15.05
N VAL A 209 3.96 2.50 14.03
CA VAL A 209 4.34 2.05 12.70
C VAL A 209 5.28 3.04 12.00
N LEU A 210 5.10 4.34 12.20
CA LEU A 210 5.99 5.36 11.64
C LEU A 210 7.42 5.19 12.17
N ALA A 211 7.56 5.01 13.48
CA ALA A 211 8.85 4.76 14.11
C ALA A 211 9.50 3.47 13.59
N SER A 212 8.70 2.41 13.37
CA SER A 212 9.18 1.17 12.76
C SER A 212 9.71 1.37 11.34
N ILE A 213 9.05 2.18 10.52
CA ILE A 213 9.48 2.50 9.16
C ILE A 213 10.82 3.24 9.19
N LEU A 214 10.95 4.25 10.06
CA LEU A 214 12.17 5.04 10.21
C LEU A 214 13.33 4.20 10.76
N GLU A 215 13.09 3.38 11.77
CA GLU A 215 14.08 2.44 12.28
C GLU A 215 14.60 1.52 11.18
N LEU A 216 13.71 0.89 10.42
CA LEU A 216 14.08 -0.02 9.33
C LEU A 216 14.87 0.70 8.23
N HIS A 217 14.45 1.91 7.84
CA HIS A 217 15.20 2.72 6.89
C HIS A 217 16.66 2.92 7.35
N HIS A 218 16.87 3.34 8.60
CA HIS A 218 18.22 3.57 9.11
C HIS A 218 19.05 2.29 9.20
N ARG A 219 18.47 1.13 9.51
CA ARG A 219 19.15 -0.17 9.48
C ARG A 219 19.58 -0.55 8.07
N ILE A 220 18.72 -0.30 7.08
CA ILE A 220 19.03 -0.52 5.66
C ILE A 220 20.20 0.36 5.22
N GLN A 221 20.16 1.66 5.54
CA GLN A 221 21.25 2.59 5.20
C GLN A 221 22.59 2.20 5.81
N ARG A 222 22.59 1.56 6.98
CA ARG A 222 23.80 1.01 7.61
C ARG A 222 24.24 -0.32 7.00
N GLY A 223 23.47 -0.94 6.12
CA GLY A 223 23.78 -2.23 5.56
C GLY A 223 23.80 -3.35 6.61
N GLU A 224 22.93 -3.31 7.62
CA GLU A 224 22.87 -4.36 8.66
C GLU A 224 22.52 -5.72 8.02
N ARG A 225 23.23 -6.79 8.42
CA ARG A 225 23.04 -8.13 7.84
C ARG A 225 21.68 -8.75 8.16
N GLU A 226 21.08 -8.36 9.28
CA GLU A 226 19.82 -8.89 9.80
C GLU A 226 18.59 -8.11 9.30
N VAL A 227 18.77 -7.20 8.31
CA VAL A 227 17.67 -6.39 7.75
C VAL A 227 16.52 -7.25 7.23
N SER A 228 16.80 -8.39 6.59
CA SER A 228 15.78 -9.31 6.11
C SER A 228 14.87 -9.83 7.23
N ASP A 229 15.45 -10.17 8.39
CA ASP A 229 14.72 -10.68 9.55
C ASP A 229 13.86 -9.58 10.17
N HIS A 230 14.41 -8.37 10.29
CA HIS A 230 13.67 -7.21 10.77
C HIS A 230 12.48 -6.86 9.87
N LEU A 231 12.68 -6.80 8.55
CA LEU A 231 11.61 -6.56 7.57
C LEU A 231 10.56 -7.68 7.62
N SER A 232 10.96 -8.95 7.69
CA SER A 232 10.06 -10.09 7.77
C SER A 232 9.21 -10.07 9.05
N SER A 233 9.80 -9.71 10.19
CA SER A 233 9.09 -9.66 11.48
C SER A 233 8.00 -8.58 11.51
N ARG A 234 8.13 -7.49 10.74
CA ARG A 234 7.19 -6.38 10.63
C ARG A 234 6.31 -6.43 9.38
N ALA A 235 6.54 -7.42 8.50
CA ALA A 235 5.91 -7.48 7.19
C ALA A 235 4.37 -7.41 7.25
N ASN A 236 3.72 -8.16 8.13
CA ASN A 236 2.27 -8.18 8.23
C ASN A 236 1.67 -6.82 8.61
N GLU A 237 2.29 -6.12 9.56
CA GLU A 237 1.88 -4.80 10.01
C GLU A 237 2.07 -3.76 8.92
N LEU A 238 3.25 -3.73 8.30
CA LEU A 238 3.61 -2.76 7.27
C LEU A 238 2.83 -2.96 5.98
N MET A 239 2.62 -4.20 5.55
CA MET A 239 1.80 -4.53 4.38
C MET A 239 0.35 -4.09 4.53
N SER A 240 -0.21 -4.15 5.75
CA SER A 240 -1.62 -3.80 5.98
C SER A 240 -1.86 -2.29 6.15
N SER A 241 -0.88 -1.56 6.67
CA SER A 241 -1.07 -0.16 7.08
C SER A 241 -0.25 0.84 6.26
N TYR A 242 0.92 0.44 5.75
CA TYR A 242 1.89 1.31 5.06
C TYR A 242 2.56 0.59 3.89
N SER A 243 1.78 -0.05 3.07
CA SER A 243 2.23 -0.89 1.96
C SER A 243 3.19 -0.16 1.00
N GLY A 244 2.94 1.10 0.67
CA GLY A 244 3.83 1.90 -0.17
C GLY A 244 5.20 2.15 0.45
N ALA A 245 5.24 2.55 1.72
CA ALA A 245 6.50 2.74 2.44
C ALA A 245 7.28 1.43 2.59
N PHE A 246 6.57 0.32 2.85
CA PHE A 246 7.19 -1.00 2.92
C PHE A 246 7.80 -1.44 1.58
N ALA A 247 7.14 -1.14 0.46
CA ALA A 247 7.70 -1.37 -0.86
C ALA A 247 9.03 -0.63 -1.06
N THR A 248 9.07 0.65 -0.66
CA THR A 248 10.29 1.48 -0.76
C THR A 248 11.43 0.90 0.10
N LEU A 249 11.13 0.49 1.34
CA LEU A 249 12.13 -0.16 2.21
C LEU A 249 12.68 -1.46 1.60
N LEU A 250 11.84 -2.26 0.96
CA LEU A 250 12.28 -3.49 0.28
C LEU A 250 13.18 -3.17 -0.92
N ASP A 251 12.82 -2.16 -1.71
CA ASP A 251 13.65 -1.72 -2.84
C ASP A 251 15.01 -1.21 -2.37
N GLU A 252 15.05 -0.37 -1.33
CA GLU A 252 16.29 0.13 -0.71
C GLU A 252 17.16 -1.02 -0.19
N ALA A 253 16.55 -1.99 0.50
CA ALA A 253 17.27 -3.16 1.04
C ALA A 253 17.86 -4.03 -0.08
N LEU A 254 17.14 -4.20 -1.20
CA LEU A 254 17.58 -4.97 -2.35
C LEU A 254 18.70 -4.29 -3.15
N VAL A 255 18.81 -2.95 -3.13
CA VAL A 255 19.96 -2.24 -3.74
C VAL A 255 21.28 -2.73 -3.14
N SER A 256 21.31 -2.89 -1.82
CA SER A 256 22.52 -3.34 -1.09
C SER A 256 22.67 -4.86 -1.02
N ASN A 257 21.58 -5.62 -1.20
CA ASN A 257 21.50 -7.07 -0.99
C ASN A 257 20.72 -7.76 -2.12
N SER A 258 21.07 -7.49 -3.38
CA SER A 258 20.34 -7.96 -4.57
C SER A 258 20.23 -9.48 -4.73
N GLU A 259 21.09 -10.26 -4.06
CA GLU A 259 21.10 -11.72 -4.10
C GLU A 259 20.43 -12.36 -2.87
N ASN A 260 19.92 -11.56 -1.94
CA ASN A 260 19.27 -12.08 -0.74
C ASN A 260 17.88 -12.65 -1.09
N ILE A 261 17.78 -13.97 -1.10
CA ILE A 261 16.56 -14.70 -1.49
C ILE A 261 15.39 -14.41 -0.56
N ASP A 262 15.61 -14.15 0.72
CA ASP A 262 14.54 -13.86 1.67
C ASP A 262 13.93 -12.47 1.40
N LEU A 263 14.77 -11.49 1.07
CA LEU A 263 14.30 -10.17 0.62
C LEU A 263 13.58 -10.25 -0.72
N ILE A 264 14.10 -11.01 -1.67
CA ILE A 264 13.46 -11.23 -2.98
C ILE A 264 12.09 -11.88 -2.81
N GLU A 265 11.98 -12.92 -1.98
CA GLU A 265 10.70 -13.57 -1.68
C GLU A 265 9.70 -12.58 -1.08
N LEU A 266 10.15 -11.80 -0.09
CA LEU A 266 9.31 -10.83 0.61
C LEU A 266 8.83 -9.72 -0.34
N ALA A 267 9.72 -9.17 -1.18
CA ALA A 267 9.39 -8.15 -2.16
C ALA A 267 8.42 -8.67 -3.24
N ALA A 268 8.68 -9.88 -3.76
CA ALA A 268 7.80 -10.50 -4.74
C ALA A 268 6.41 -10.82 -4.15
N GLN A 269 6.34 -11.33 -2.91
CA GLN A 269 5.07 -11.58 -2.22
C GLN A 269 4.30 -10.27 -1.98
N HIS A 270 5.02 -9.20 -1.57
CA HIS A 270 4.41 -7.89 -1.39
C HIS A 270 3.86 -7.33 -2.71
N ALA A 271 4.61 -7.43 -3.81
CA ALA A 271 4.14 -7.03 -5.13
C ALA A 271 2.89 -7.82 -5.57
N LEU A 272 2.83 -9.13 -5.32
CA LEU A 272 1.62 -9.94 -5.57
C LEU A 272 0.43 -9.49 -4.73
N ASN A 273 0.64 -9.14 -3.46
CA ASN A 273 -0.41 -8.61 -2.60
C ASN A 273 -0.97 -7.28 -3.15
N ARG A 274 -0.15 -6.49 -3.82
CA ARG A 274 -0.53 -5.26 -4.54
C ARG A 274 -1.09 -5.49 -5.94
N ALA A 275 -1.15 -6.77 -6.40
CA ALA A 275 -1.50 -7.17 -7.76
C ALA A 275 -0.52 -6.65 -8.85
N GLU A 276 0.70 -6.35 -8.49
CA GLU A 276 1.79 -5.93 -9.36
C GLU A 276 2.54 -7.16 -9.90
N ILE A 277 1.86 -7.97 -10.74
CA ILE A 277 2.35 -9.29 -11.16
C ILE A 277 3.68 -9.19 -11.92
N ASP A 278 3.83 -8.19 -12.78
CA ASP A 278 5.06 -8.01 -13.57
C ASP A 278 6.23 -7.56 -12.70
N VAL A 279 5.99 -6.75 -11.67
CA VAL A 279 7.01 -6.41 -10.65
C VAL A 279 7.45 -7.65 -9.89
N ALA A 280 6.50 -8.50 -9.46
CA ALA A 280 6.83 -9.76 -8.80
C ALA A 280 7.68 -10.69 -9.69
N LYS A 281 7.38 -10.76 -11.00
CA LYS A 281 8.20 -11.51 -11.97
C LYS A 281 9.61 -10.97 -12.08
N ASN A 282 9.75 -9.64 -12.12
CA ASN A 282 11.06 -8.99 -12.23
C ASN A 282 11.95 -9.34 -11.03
N TYR A 283 11.40 -9.33 -9.79
CA TYR A 283 12.17 -9.71 -8.62
C TYR A 283 12.70 -11.14 -8.67
N ILE A 284 11.91 -12.10 -9.19
CA ILE A 284 12.31 -13.52 -9.23
C ILE A 284 13.04 -13.92 -10.52
N GLN A 285 13.21 -12.99 -11.47
CA GLN A 285 13.84 -13.28 -12.74
C GLN A 285 15.30 -13.73 -12.54
N GLY A 286 15.65 -14.86 -13.13
CA GLY A 286 16.99 -15.43 -13.02
C GLY A 286 17.31 -16.11 -11.67
N GLN A 287 16.37 -16.13 -10.73
CA GLN A 287 16.53 -16.79 -9.44
C GLN A 287 15.95 -18.20 -9.50
N ASP A 288 16.75 -19.21 -9.18
CA ASP A 288 16.32 -20.62 -9.15
C ASP A 288 16.38 -21.20 -7.72
N SER A 289 15.68 -20.53 -6.80
CA SER A 289 15.60 -20.95 -5.40
C SER A 289 14.30 -21.70 -5.11
N PRO A 290 14.34 -22.80 -4.34
CA PRO A 290 13.16 -23.49 -3.84
C PRO A 290 12.23 -22.58 -3.01
N LYS A 291 12.77 -21.57 -2.29
CA LYS A 291 11.98 -20.59 -1.52
C LYS A 291 10.99 -19.82 -2.40
N LEU A 292 11.31 -19.61 -3.67
CA LEU A 292 10.48 -18.84 -4.61
C LEU A 292 9.40 -19.69 -5.31
N VAL A 293 9.29 -20.96 -5.00
CA VAL A 293 8.30 -21.86 -5.63
C VAL A 293 6.87 -21.35 -5.42
N ASN A 294 6.52 -20.93 -4.20
CA ASN A 294 5.20 -20.38 -3.92
C ASN A 294 4.89 -19.13 -4.75
N ILE A 295 5.87 -18.24 -4.92
CA ILE A 295 5.74 -17.03 -5.75
C ILE A 295 5.49 -17.42 -7.21
N ARG A 296 6.27 -18.35 -7.77
CA ARG A 296 6.09 -18.84 -9.15
C ARG A 296 4.70 -19.45 -9.36
N MET A 297 4.23 -20.24 -8.40
CA MET A 297 2.89 -20.83 -8.45
C MET A 297 1.78 -19.76 -8.39
N GLN A 298 1.93 -18.77 -7.53
CA GLN A 298 1.00 -17.64 -7.46
C GLN A 298 0.95 -16.90 -8.80
N ILE A 299 2.09 -16.55 -9.36
CA ILE A 299 2.18 -15.88 -10.67
C ILE A 299 1.49 -16.71 -11.76
N ALA A 300 1.78 -18.02 -11.84
CA ALA A 300 1.16 -18.91 -12.81
C ALA A 300 -0.38 -18.98 -12.67
N GLN A 301 -0.87 -18.96 -11.43
CA GLN A 301 -2.30 -18.90 -11.14
C GLN A 301 -2.94 -17.58 -11.55
N PHE A 302 -2.30 -16.44 -11.25
CA PHE A 302 -2.77 -15.12 -11.69
C PHE A 302 -2.85 -15.02 -13.22
N GLU A 303 -1.89 -15.61 -13.92
CA GLU A 303 -1.90 -15.67 -15.40
C GLU A 303 -2.93 -16.67 -15.96
N GLY A 304 -3.47 -17.55 -15.13
CA GLY A 304 -4.46 -18.56 -15.52
C GLY A 304 -3.92 -19.61 -16.51
N LYS A 305 -2.59 -19.81 -16.54
CA LYS A 305 -1.90 -20.68 -17.52
C LYS A 305 -1.80 -22.13 -17.12
N LYS A 306 -1.95 -22.45 -15.83
CA LYS A 306 -1.73 -23.79 -15.28
C LYS A 306 -2.84 -24.18 -14.29
N ASP A 307 -2.97 -25.48 -14.05
CA ASP A 307 -3.78 -26.03 -12.96
C ASP A 307 -2.96 -25.98 -11.66
N PRO A 308 -3.30 -25.07 -10.71
CA PRO A 308 -2.50 -24.89 -9.50
C PRO A 308 -2.50 -26.12 -8.59
N LEU A 309 -3.55 -26.97 -8.65
CA LEU A 309 -3.60 -28.21 -7.87
C LEU A 309 -2.66 -29.27 -8.43
N HIS A 310 -2.53 -29.34 -9.77
CA HIS A 310 -1.57 -30.27 -10.40
C HIS A 310 -0.13 -29.85 -10.12
N ASP A 311 0.17 -28.56 -10.23
CA ASP A 311 1.48 -28.04 -9.91
C ASP A 311 1.84 -28.27 -8.43
N LEU A 312 0.85 -28.11 -7.52
CA LEU A 312 1.04 -28.39 -6.09
C LEU A 312 1.37 -29.87 -5.83
N GLU A 313 0.60 -30.81 -6.44
CA GLU A 313 0.84 -32.26 -6.30
C GLU A 313 2.29 -32.61 -6.71
N THR A 314 2.78 -32.05 -7.80
CA THR A 314 4.13 -32.30 -8.30
C THR A 314 5.22 -31.72 -7.35
N ILE A 315 5.02 -30.52 -6.86
CA ILE A 315 6.01 -29.81 -6.05
C ILE A 315 6.10 -30.37 -4.63
N LEU A 316 4.99 -30.83 -4.05
CA LEU A 316 4.99 -31.36 -2.68
C LEU A 316 5.92 -32.58 -2.51
N ASP A 317 6.15 -33.36 -3.56
CA ASP A 317 7.07 -34.48 -3.53
C ASP A 317 8.56 -34.05 -3.58
N GLU A 318 8.83 -32.84 -4.11
CA GLU A 318 10.19 -32.28 -4.24
C GLU A 318 10.60 -31.45 -3.02
N LEU A 319 9.65 -30.97 -2.22
CA LEU A 319 9.93 -30.15 -1.06
C LEU A 319 10.31 -31.00 0.16
N HIS A 320 11.46 -30.68 0.75
CA HIS A 320 11.98 -31.41 1.92
C HIS A 320 11.75 -30.67 3.26
N ASP A 321 11.55 -29.33 3.21
CA ASP A 321 11.27 -28.53 4.40
C ASP A 321 9.78 -28.59 4.76
N PRO A 322 9.40 -29.17 5.93
CA PRO A 322 8.00 -29.31 6.33
C PRO A 322 7.27 -27.97 6.48
N GLN A 323 7.95 -26.92 6.97
CA GLN A 323 7.33 -25.61 7.16
C GLN A 323 7.04 -24.93 5.81
N GLN A 324 7.98 -25.01 4.88
CA GLN A 324 7.78 -24.49 3.52
C GLN A 324 6.66 -25.26 2.80
N LYS A 325 6.64 -26.60 2.92
CA LYS A 325 5.61 -27.47 2.37
C LYS A 325 4.23 -27.07 2.88
N LEU A 326 4.07 -26.95 4.19
CA LEU A 326 2.84 -26.51 4.84
C LEU A 326 2.37 -25.14 4.34
N ARG A 327 3.27 -24.16 4.31
CA ARG A 327 2.97 -22.79 3.87
C ARG A 327 2.47 -22.75 2.42
N ILE A 328 3.15 -23.44 1.52
CA ILE A 328 2.77 -23.51 0.10
C ILE A 328 1.42 -24.20 -0.04
N GLN A 329 1.23 -25.33 0.63
CA GLN A 329 0.01 -26.12 0.55
C GLN A 329 -1.21 -25.31 1.01
N LEU A 330 -1.16 -24.68 2.18
CA LEU A 330 -2.25 -23.84 2.68
C LEU A 330 -2.52 -22.64 1.77
N SER A 331 -1.47 -21.98 1.28
CA SER A 331 -1.57 -20.83 0.40
C SER A 331 -2.27 -21.15 -0.92
N VAL A 332 -1.88 -22.25 -1.58
CA VAL A 332 -2.46 -22.68 -2.86
C VAL A 332 -3.91 -23.14 -2.66
N LEU A 333 -4.17 -23.97 -1.64
CA LEU A 333 -5.51 -24.50 -1.37
C LEU A 333 -6.51 -23.39 -1.04
N SER A 334 -6.09 -22.39 -0.23
CA SER A 334 -6.95 -21.23 0.06
C SER A 334 -7.35 -20.50 -1.21
N ARG A 335 -6.41 -20.23 -2.11
CA ARG A 335 -6.70 -19.55 -3.40
C ARG A 335 -7.59 -20.41 -4.31
N CYS A 336 -7.38 -21.72 -4.35
CA CYS A 336 -8.25 -22.63 -5.12
C CYS A 336 -9.69 -22.62 -4.61
N ILE A 337 -9.89 -22.61 -3.29
CA ILE A 337 -11.21 -22.51 -2.67
C ILE A 337 -11.88 -21.18 -3.01
N ASP A 338 -11.13 -20.07 -2.93
CA ASP A 338 -11.62 -18.73 -3.26
C ASP A 338 -12.03 -18.58 -4.74
N ASP A 339 -11.42 -19.36 -5.64
CA ASP A 339 -11.70 -19.35 -7.09
C ASP A 339 -12.78 -20.37 -7.52
N LEU A 340 -13.34 -21.15 -6.58
CA LEU A 340 -14.46 -22.05 -6.88
C LEU A 340 -15.69 -21.27 -7.36
N THR A 341 -16.39 -21.87 -8.30
CA THR A 341 -17.62 -21.34 -8.89
C THR A 341 -18.71 -22.40 -8.88
N PRO A 342 -19.98 -22.05 -9.03
CA PRO A 342 -21.06 -23.03 -9.19
C PRO A 342 -20.86 -23.99 -10.37
N SER A 343 -19.96 -23.64 -11.31
CA SER A 343 -19.61 -24.47 -12.48
C SER A 343 -18.39 -25.36 -12.24
N SER A 344 -17.77 -25.30 -11.07
CA SER A 344 -16.63 -26.15 -10.71
C SER A 344 -17.09 -27.62 -10.62
N SER A 345 -16.25 -28.54 -11.08
CA SER A 345 -16.57 -29.94 -11.14
C SER A 345 -16.52 -30.60 -9.76
N ALA A 346 -17.26 -31.71 -9.57
CA ALA A 346 -17.16 -32.53 -8.36
C ALA A 346 -15.70 -32.97 -8.11
N LEU A 347 -14.97 -33.24 -9.18
CA LEU A 347 -13.55 -33.63 -9.11
C LEU A 347 -12.67 -32.55 -8.51
N ASP A 348 -12.94 -31.27 -8.79
CA ASP A 348 -12.17 -30.15 -8.21
C ASP A 348 -12.33 -30.11 -6.69
N TYR A 349 -13.56 -30.28 -6.20
CA TYR A 349 -13.86 -30.36 -4.76
C TYR A 349 -13.16 -31.55 -4.09
N GLU A 350 -13.23 -32.75 -4.72
CA GLU A 350 -12.60 -33.95 -4.18
C GLU A 350 -11.08 -33.85 -4.12
N ARG A 351 -10.46 -33.21 -5.12
CA ARG A 351 -9.01 -32.96 -5.14
C ARG A 351 -8.60 -32.03 -4.00
N ILE A 352 -9.29 -30.88 -3.84
CA ILE A 352 -9.02 -29.93 -2.75
C ILE A 352 -9.18 -30.64 -1.39
N GLU A 353 -10.26 -31.38 -1.19
CA GLU A 353 -10.53 -32.09 0.07
C GLU A 353 -9.45 -33.14 0.38
N ARG A 354 -9.01 -33.90 -0.62
CA ARG A 354 -7.92 -34.86 -0.48
C ARG A 354 -6.63 -34.17 -0.04
N MET A 355 -6.28 -33.06 -0.67
CA MET A 355 -5.06 -32.30 -0.35
C MET A 355 -5.13 -31.64 1.03
N LEU A 356 -6.33 -31.18 1.47
CA LEU A 356 -6.54 -30.70 2.85
C LEU A 356 -6.34 -31.80 3.89
N ASN A 357 -6.68 -33.07 3.54
CA ASN A 357 -6.48 -34.21 4.42
C ASN A 357 -5.01 -34.68 4.47
N GLN A 358 -4.21 -34.32 3.49
CA GLN A 358 -2.76 -34.64 3.41
C GLN A 358 -1.87 -33.58 4.08
N VAL A 359 -2.46 -32.52 4.66
CA VAL A 359 -1.67 -31.50 5.37
C VAL A 359 -1.07 -32.09 6.64
N GLU A 360 0.25 -32.08 6.70
CA GLU A 360 1.02 -32.49 7.88
C GLU A 360 0.96 -31.40 8.95
N LEU A 361 0.65 -31.77 10.19
CA LEU A 361 0.53 -30.81 11.28
C LEU A 361 1.92 -30.59 11.93
N PRO A 362 2.24 -29.33 12.33
CA PRO A 362 3.46 -29.05 13.07
C PRO A 362 3.52 -29.77 14.42
N ASP A 363 4.73 -30.03 14.92
CA ASP A 363 4.94 -30.66 16.23
C ASP A 363 4.67 -29.66 17.37
N ALA A 364 4.94 -28.38 17.17
CA ALA A 364 4.72 -27.34 18.18
C ALA A 364 3.22 -27.12 18.39
N GLU A 365 2.74 -27.26 19.64
CA GLU A 365 1.31 -27.24 19.96
C GLU A 365 0.61 -25.94 19.54
N ASN A 366 1.23 -24.78 19.73
CA ASN A 366 0.67 -23.49 19.32
C ASN A 366 0.51 -23.39 17.80
N GLU A 367 1.54 -23.79 17.04
CA GLU A 367 1.48 -23.79 15.56
C GLU A 367 0.45 -24.82 15.07
N ARG A 368 0.43 -26.00 15.67
CA ARG A 368 -0.54 -27.04 15.40
C ARG A 368 -1.97 -26.54 15.54
N GLN A 369 -2.28 -25.83 16.63
CA GLN A 369 -3.61 -25.27 16.87
C GLN A 369 -4.00 -24.23 15.82
N ILE A 370 -3.07 -23.37 15.41
CA ILE A 370 -3.29 -22.38 14.34
C ILE A 370 -3.61 -23.08 13.02
N VAL A 371 -2.81 -24.09 12.66
CA VAL A 371 -2.99 -24.84 11.40
C VAL A 371 -4.33 -25.61 11.42
N LEU A 372 -4.68 -26.27 12.52
CA LEU A 372 -5.97 -26.96 12.66
C LEU A 372 -7.14 -25.99 12.49
N THR A 373 -7.09 -24.83 13.14
CA THR A 373 -8.13 -23.80 13.00
C THR A 373 -8.25 -23.33 11.54
N THR A 374 -7.12 -23.09 10.89
CA THR A 374 -7.06 -22.69 9.47
C THR A 374 -7.69 -23.76 8.58
N LEU A 375 -7.37 -25.05 8.79
CA LEU A 375 -7.94 -26.15 8.03
C LEU A 375 -9.45 -26.29 8.23
N VAL A 376 -9.96 -26.07 9.44
CA VAL A 376 -11.41 -26.07 9.72
C VAL A 376 -12.11 -24.94 8.97
N ILE A 377 -11.52 -23.72 8.97
CA ILE A 377 -12.06 -22.58 8.21
C ILE A 377 -12.06 -22.87 6.71
N MET A 378 -11.00 -23.46 6.17
CA MET A 378 -10.92 -23.83 4.75
C MET A 378 -11.95 -24.89 4.37
N ARG A 379 -12.10 -25.94 5.18
CA ARG A 379 -13.14 -26.97 4.97
C ARG A 379 -14.55 -26.41 5.08
N HIS A 380 -14.79 -25.48 6.03
CA HIS A 380 -16.07 -24.78 6.12
C HIS A 380 -16.38 -23.99 4.84
N SER A 381 -15.38 -23.23 4.31
CA SER A 381 -15.54 -22.51 3.05
C SER A 381 -15.80 -23.46 1.88
N LEU A 382 -15.08 -24.57 1.80
CA LEU A 382 -15.28 -25.62 0.79
C LEU A 382 -16.69 -26.25 0.86
N ALA A 383 -17.18 -26.56 2.06
CA ALA A 383 -18.53 -27.10 2.29
C ALA A 383 -19.61 -26.10 1.82
N LEU A 384 -19.44 -24.80 2.10
CA LEU A 384 -20.35 -23.77 1.62
C LEU A 384 -20.38 -23.65 0.08
N GLU A 385 -19.24 -23.73 -0.59
CA GLU A 385 -19.19 -23.69 -2.06
C GLU A 385 -19.80 -24.97 -2.69
N ARG A 386 -19.76 -26.12 -1.97
CA ARG A 386 -20.47 -27.38 -2.36
C ARG A 386 -21.96 -27.37 -2.02
N MET A 387 -22.47 -26.38 -1.32
CA MET A 387 -23.80 -26.33 -0.72
C MET A 387 -24.06 -27.48 0.29
N ASP A 388 -23.01 -28.03 0.91
CA ASP A 388 -23.06 -28.95 2.04
C ASP A 388 -23.26 -28.16 3.34
N LEU A 389 -24.52 -27.82 3.60
CA LEU A 389 -24.87 -26.98 4.76
C LEU A 389 -24.74 -27.73 6.09
N ASP A 390 -24.94 -29.05 6.10
CA ASP A 390 -24.80 -29.86 7.31
C ASP A 390 -23.31 -29.96 7.69
N GLY A 391 -22.44 -30.24 6.72
CA GLY A 391 -21.00 -30.24 6.90
C GLY A 391 -20.49 -28.86 7.34
N ALA A 392 -20.98 -27.78 6.74
CA ALA A 392 -20.59 -26.42 7.13
C ALA A 392 -20.99 -26.09 8.57
N ASN A 393 -22.22 -26.45 9.01
CA ASN A 393 -22.66 -26.24 10.39
C ASN A 393 -21.84 -27.07 11.39
N PHE A 394 -21.53 -28.32 11.08
CA PHE A 394 -20.66 -29.14 11.93
C PHE A 394 -19.28 -28.53 12.13
N LEU A 395 -18.66 -28.01 11.05
CA LEU A 395 -17.36 -27.35 11.12
C LEU A 395 -17.43 -26.01 11.87
N LEU A 396 -18.52 -25.26 11.72
CA LEU A 396 -18.76 -24.03 12.48
C LEU A 396 -18.89 -24.32 13.98
N ASP A 397 -19.54 -25.39 14.38
CA ASP A 397 -19.65 -25.78 15.79
C ASP A 397 -18.30 -26.21 16.38
N GLN A 398 -17.43 -26.84 15.59
CA GLN A 398 -16.03 -27.08 16.00
C GLN A 398 -15.28 -25.77 16.25
N LEU A 399 -15.41 -24.76 15.35
CA LEU A 399 -14.79 -23.45 15.54
C LEU A 399 -15.32 -22.72 16.77
N ARG A 400 -16.63 -22.81 17.05
CA ARG A 400 -17.25 -22.25 18.27
C ARG A 400 -16.74 -22.90 19.55
N GLY A 401 -16.35 -24.17 19.49
CA GLY A 401 -15.73 -24.87 20.62
C GLY A 401 -14.31 -24.37 20.95
N ILE A 402 -13.65 -23.74 20.00
CA ILE A 402 -12.27 -23.21 20.16
C ILE A 402 -12.29 -21.71 20.47
N GLY A 403 -13.18 -20.94 19.85
CA GLY A 403 -13.23 -19.48 19.91
C GLY A 403 -14.36 -18.93 20.81
N SER A 404 -14.31 -17.62 21.06
CA SER A 404 -15.40 -16.91 21.74
C SER A 404 -16.57 -16.67 20.79
N SER A 405 -17.81 -16.76 21.30
CA SER A 405 -19.03 -16.42 20.53
C SER A 405 -19.05 -14.96 20.04
N THR A 406 -18.23 -14.09 20.61
CA THR A 406 -18.08 -12.68 20.23
C THR A 406 -17.00 -12.46 19.17
N ASP A 407 -16.31 -13.52 18.73
CA ASP A 407 -15.30 -13.43 17.68
C ASP A 407 -15.94 -12.96 16.36
N PRO A 408 -15.49 -11.83 15.78
CA PRO A 408 -16.04 -11.29 14.54
C PRO A 408 -16.00 -12.29 13.37
N LEU A 409 -14.98 -13.13 13.29
CA LEU A 409 -14.87 -14.17 12.26
C LEU A 409 -15.98 -15.22 12.43
N LEU A 410 -16.22 -15.70 13.65
CA LEU A 410 -17.26 -16.69 13.93
C LEU A 410 -18.67 -16.13 13.68
N GLN A 411 -18.90 -14.87 14.02
CA GLN A 411 -20.16 -14.20 13.70
C GLN A 411 -20.36 -14.09 12.18
N TYR A 412 -19.33 -13.71 11.46
CA TYR A 412 -19.36 -13.63 9.99
C TYR A 412 -19.61 -15.00 9.36
N LEU A 413 -18.86 -16.04 9.74
CA LEU A 413 -19.01 -17.39 9.20
C LEU A 413 -20.39 -17.97 9.49
N GLY A 414 -20.92 -17.74 10.70
CA GLY A 414 -22.27 -18.16 11.08
C GLY A 414 -23.33 -17.52 10.19
N MET A 415 -23.32 -16.21 10.03
CA MET A 415 -24.26 -15.51 9.15
C MET A 415 -24.10 -15.86 7.68
N LYS A 416 -22.85 -16.07 7.21
CA LYS A 416 -22.59 -16.56 5.84
C LYS A 416 -23.26 -17.92 5.61
N THR A 417 -23.16 -18.83 6.58
CA THR A 417 -23.80 -20.16 6.50
C THR A 417 -25.33 -20.05 6.46
N GLU A 418 -25.92 -19.24 7.34
CA GLU A 418 -27.37 -19.01 7.37
C GLU A 418 -27.89 -18.38 6.07
N LEU A 419 -27.18 -17.39 5.51
CA LEU A 419 -27.54 -16.76 4.24
C LEU A 419 -27.47 -17.73 3.07
N ARG A 420 -26.49 -18.64 3.03
CA ARG A 420 -26.42 -19.69 2.01
C ARG A 420 -27.56 -20.71 2.15
N ALA A 421 -28.14 -20.87 3.34
CA ALA A 421 -29.25 -21.75 3.59
C ALA A 421 -30.63 -21.13 3.24
N VAL A 422 -30.72 -19.84 2.90
CA VAL A 422 -31.97 -19.12 2.62
C VAL A 422 -32.75 -19.79 1.50
N ASP A 423 -32.12 -20.19 0.41
CA ASP A 423 -32.75 -20.82 -0.74
C ASP A 423 -33.36 -22.18 -0.38
N SER A 424 -32.76 -22.90 0.57
CA SER A 424 -33.27 -24.19 1.06
C SER A 424 -34.32 -24.07 2.17
N LYS A 425 -34.41 -22.90 2.83
CA LYS A 425 -35.34 -22.64 3.95
C LYS A 425 -36.10 -21.31 3.78
N PRO A 426 -36.94 -21.16 2.75
CA PRO A 426 -37.58 -19.89 2.40
C PRO A 426 -38.50 -19.33 3.49
N MET A 427 -39.07 -20.17 4.36
CA MET A 427 -39.93 -19.70 5.47
C MET A 427 -39.19 -18.78 6.46
N ASN A 428 -37.89 -18.94 6.62
CA ASN A 428 -37.07 -18.17 7.55
C ASN A 428 -36.29 -17.04 6.86
N ALA A 429 -36.38 -16.88 5.54
CA ALA A 429 -35.59 -15.96 4.75
C ALA A 429 -35.62 -14.51 5.28
N ALA A 430 -36.79 -14.00 5.58
CA ALA A 430 -36.96 -12.63 6.07
C ALA A 430 -36.28 -12.40 7.44
N LEU A 431 -36.36 -13.39 8.33
CA LEU A 431 -35.70 -13.33 9.65
C LEU A 431 -34.20 -13.42 9.52
N THR A 432 -33.69 -14.37 8.70
CA THR A 432 -32.26 -14.53 8.44
C THR A 432 -31.65 -13.26 7.84
N LEU A 433 -32.28 -12.65 6.84
CA LEU A 433 -31.83 -11.40 6.23
C LEU A 433 -31.78 -10.24 7.26
N ARG A 434 -32.81 -10.13 8.12
CA ARG A 434 -32.81 -9.12 9.19
C ARG A 434 -31.69 -9.35 10.21
N ASN A 435 -31.47 -10.58 10.62
CA ASN A 435 -30.38 -10.93 11.54
C ASN A 435 -29.02 -10.64 10.91
N ALA A 436 -28.85 -10.93 9.62
CA ALA A 436 -27.62 -10.66 8.89
C ALA A 436 -27.33 -9.15 8.79
N GLU A 437 -28.33 -8.31 8.52
CA GLU A 437 -28.19 -6.86 8.54
C GLU A 437 -27.78 -6.35 9.93
N LEU A 438 -28.41 -6.87 10.99
CA LEU A 438 -28.07 -6.51 12.38
C LEU A 438 -26.63 -6.92 12.71
N THR A 439 -26.22 -8.14 12.36
CA THR A 439 -24.84 -8.61 12.55
C THR A 439 -23.86 -7.74 11.77
N ALA A 440 -24.15 -7.37 10.52
CA ALA A 440 -23.32 -6.49 9.72
C ALA A 440 -23.11 -5.10 10.38
N THR A 441 -24.14 -4.58 11.08
CA THR A 441 -23.97 -3.30 11.81
C THR A 441 -23.08 -3.43 13.06
N GLN A 442 -23.00 -4.60 13.65
CA GLN A 442 -22.20 -4.88 14.85
C GLN A 442 -20.74 -5.21 14.52
N LEU A 443 -20.47 -5.71 13.31
CA LEU A 443 -19.12 -6.06 12.88
C LEU A 443 -18.25 -4.79 12.72
N GLN A 444 -17.16 -4.74 13.49
CA GLN A 444 -16.16 -3.68 13.41
C GLN A 444 -15.16 -3.89 12.25
N GLN A 445 -14.98 -5.14 11.84
CA GLN A 445 -14.07 -5.53 10.76
C GLN A 445 -14.66 -5.14 9.39
N PRO A 446 -14.06 -4.16 8.65
CA PRO A 446 -14.65 -3.65 7.41
C PRO A 446 -14.87 -4.72 6.35
N LEU A 447 -13.93 -5.66 6.22
CA LEU A 447 -14.00 -6.74 5.23
C LEU A 447 -15.15 -7.72 5.49
N TYR A 448 -15.36 -8.14 6.74
CA TYR A 448 -16.46 -9.04 7.10
C TYR A 448 -17.81 -8.35 6.95
N LYS A 449 -17.89 -7.08 7.37
CA LYS A 449 -19.08 -6.25 7.19
C LYS A 449 -19.46 -6.12 5.72
N ALA A 450 -18.52 -5.71 4.87
CA ALA A 450 -18.76 -5.56 3.43
C ALA A 450 -19.14 -6.88 2.76
N SER A 451 -18.42 -7.98 3.07
CA SER A 451 -18.71 -9.30 2.54
C SER A 451 -20.12 -9.78 2.91
N LEU A 452 -20.55 -9.53 4.15
CA LEU A 452 -21.89 -9.92 4.61
C LEU A 452 -22.98 -9.10 3.90
N LEU A 453 -22.79 -7.77 3.78
CA LEU A 453 -23.72 -6.89 3.05
C LEU A 453 -23.84 -7.29 1.58
N LEU A 454 -22.75 -7.70 0.92
CA LEU A 454 -22.78 -8.18 -0.45
C LEU A 454 -23.58 -9.49 -0.60
N LEU A 455 -23.44 -10.42 0.34
CA LEU A 455 -24.26 -11.65 0.37
C LEU A 455 -25.75 -11.35 0.55
N ILE A 456 -26.09 -10.38 1.42
CA ILE A 456 -27.48 -9.92 1.59
C ILE A 456 -28.01 -9.32 0.27
N CYS A 457 -27.20 -8.51 -0.41
CA CYS A 457 -27.59 -7.95 -1.72
C CYS A 457 -27.88 -9.04 -2.75
N GLU A 458 -27.06 -10.08 -2.83
CA GLU A 458 -27.29 -11.22 -3.74
C GLU A 458 -28.64 -11.91 -3.48
N GLN A 459 -29.01 -12.10 -2.21
CA GLN A 459 -30.29 -12.73 -1.85
C GLN A 459 -31.50 -11.83 -2.14
N LEU A 460 -31.30 -10.50 -2.16
CA LEU A 460 -32.37 -9.53 -2.37
C LEU A 460 -32.55 -9.10 -3.83
N VAL A 461 -31.56 -9.35 -4.69
CA VAL A 461 -31.53 -8.77 -6.05
C VAL A 461 -32.76 -9.16 -6.89
N GLU A 462 -33.22 -10.39 -6.77
CA GLU A 462 -34.38 -10.89 -7.54
C GLU A 462 -35.73 -10.51 -6.93
N THR A 463 -35.79 -10.34 -5.61
CA THR A 463 -37.06 -10.15 -4.89
C THR A 463 -37.31 -8.71 -4.40
N GLN A 464 -36.25 -8.00 -4.03
CA GLN A 464 -36.30 -6.67 -3.41
C GLN A 464 -35.18 -5.76 -3.95
N LEU A 465 -35.08 -5.59 -5.26
CA LEU A 465 -34.03 -4.81 -5.93
C LEU A 465 -33.80 -3.41 -5.34
N PRO A 466 -34.83 -2.59 -4.99
CA PRO A 466 -34.60 -1.29 -4.37
C PRO A 466 -33.86 -1.38 -3.04
N ARG A 467 -34.19 -2.39 -2.21
CA ARG A 467 -33.51 -2.62 -0.93
C ARG A 467 -32.06 -3.09 -1.12
N ALA A 468 -31.84 -3.99 -2.08
CA ALA A 468 -30.49 -4.43 -2.45
C ALA A 468 -29.61 -3.25 -2.85
N LYS A 469 -30.11 -2.32 -3.68
CA LYS A 469 -29.41 -1.09 -4.07
C LYS A 469 -29.07 -0.20 -2.86
N THR A 470 -30.01 -0.05 -1.93
CA THR A 470 -29.82 0.75 -0.71
C THR A 470 -28.72 0.16 0.18
N ILE A 471 -28.72 -1.16 0.39
CA ILE A 471 -27.71 -1.87 1.19
C ILE A 471 -26.33 -1.78 0.51
N HIS A 472 -26.27 -2.00 -0.80
CA HIS A 472 -25.04 -1.91 -1.57
C HIS A 472 -24.40 -0.50 -1.49
N ALA A 473 -25.21 0.56 -1.51
CA ALA A 473 -24.74 1.94 -1.38
C ALA A 473 -24.21 2.29 0.03
N GLN A 474 -24.50 1.48 1.05
CA GLN A 474 -23.93 1.63 2.40
C GLN A 474 -22.53 1.08 2.55
N ILE A 475 -22.05 0.30 1.57
CA ILE A 475 -20.69 -0.27 1.59
C ILE A 475 -19.70 0.83 1.23
N ASP A 476 -18.87 1.21 2.18
CA ASP A 476 -17.75 2.12 1.93
C ASP A 476 -16.63 1.39 1.16
N ILE A 477 -16.81 1.37 -0.17
CA ILE A 477 -15.90 0.66 -1.05
C ILE A 477 -14.52 1.30 -1.09
N GLN A 478 -14.42 2.62 -0.88
CA GLN A 478 -13.14 3.35 -0.89
C GLN A 478 -12.26 2.92 0.28
N SER A 479 -12.85 2.81 1.48
CA SER A 479 -12.12 2.27 2.65
C SER A 479 -11.68 0.81 2.44
N ILE A 480 -12.45 0.00 1.71
CA ILE A 480 -12.05 -1.38 1.38
C ILE A 480 -10.92 -1.38 0.33
N GLU A 481 -11.01 -0.54 -0.70
CA GLU A 481 -9.95 -0.42 -1.72
C GLU A 481 -8.61 0.05 -1.14
N ALA A 482 -8.64 0.86 -0.09
CA ALA A 482 -7.45 1.31 0.63
C ALA A 482 -6.73 0.17 1.39
N ILE A 483 -7.40 -0.97 1.63
CA ILE A 483 -6.78 -2.15 2.23
C ILE A 483 -6.03 -2.92 1.14
N GLU A 484 -4.72 -2.80 1.09
CA GLU A 484 -3.87 -3.46 0.10
C GLU A 484 -3.67 -4.96 0.42
N ALA A 485 -4.75 -5.73 0.45
CA ALA A 485 -4.74 -7.16 0.68
C ALA A 485 -5.55 -7.91 -0.39
N PRO A 486 -5.16 -9.14 -0.78
CA PRO A 486 -5.91 -9.94 -1.76
C PRO A 486 -7.36 -10.18 -1.35
N SER A 487 -7.64 -10.33 -0.05
CA SER A 487 -8.99 -10.48 0.49
C SER A 487 -9.86 -9.24 0.24
N ALA A 488 -9.32 -8.04 0.47
CA ALA A 488 -10.01 -6.79 0.21
C ALA A 488 -10.33 -6.64 -1.29
N ARG A 489 -9.36 -6.91 -2.15
CA ARG A 489 -9.54 -6.85 -3.61
C ARG A 489 -10.61 -7.83 -4.09
N ARG A 490 -10.72 -9.03 -3.48
CA ARG A 490 -11.83 -9.97 -3.76
C ARG A 490 -13.19 -9.40 -3.35
N VAL A 491 -13.27 -8.71 -2.21
CA VAL A 491 -14.50 -8.02 -1.79
C VAL A 491 -14.88 -6.93 -2.79
N VAL A 492 -13.92 -6.15 -3.27
CA VAL A 492 -14.15 -5.14 -4.31
C VAL A 492 -14.60 -5.77 -5.64
N ALA A 493 -13.96 -6.88 -6.06
CA ALA A 493 -14.40 -7.62 -7.24
C ALA A 493 -15.85 -8.10 -7.10
N LYS A 494 -16.20 -8.60 -5.93
CA LYS A 494 -17.58 -9.03 -5.60
C LYS A 494 -18.55 -7.87 -5.57
N TRP A 495 -18.14 -6.70 -5.10
CA TRP A 495 -18.96 -5.49 -5.13
C TRP A 495 -19.35 -5.11 -6.56
N TRP A 496 -18.41 -5.13 -7.49
CA TRP A 496 -18.67 -4.88 -8.90
C TRP A 496 -19.54 -5.98 -9.54
N GLU A 497 -19.33 -7.25 -9.17
CA GLU A 497 -20.18 -8.36 -9.61
C GLU A 497 -21.64 -8.15 -9.19
N VAL A 498 -21.90 -7.83 -7.92
CA VAL A 498 -23.25 -7.55 -7.40
C VAL A 498 -23.86 -6.32 -8.07
N ARG A 499 -23.07 -5.24 -8.25
CA ARG A 499 -23.52 -4.05 -8.96
C ARG A 499 -24.00 -4.35 -10.38
N SER A 500 -23.35 -5.28 -11.07
CA SER A 500 -23.75 -5.70 -12.42
C SER A 500 -25.16 -6.31 -12.51
N MET A 501 -25.74 -6.69 -11.36
CA MET A 501 -27.10 -7.28 -11.29
C MET A 501 -28.20 -6.23 -11.13
N PHE A 502 -27.85 -4.94 -10.89
CA PHE A 502 -28.81 -3.91 -10.53
C PHE A 502 -29.39 -3.13 -11.70
N ASP A 503 -28.61 -2.93 -12.77
CA ASP A 503 -29.00 -2.09 -13.89
C ASP A 503 -28.37 -2.58 -15.20
N ASP A 504 -29.19 -2.80 -16.23
CA ASP A 504 -28.73 -3.26 -17.53
C ASP A 504 -27.77 -2.26 -18.19
N ARG A 505 -27.93 -0.94 -17.93
CA ARG A 505 -27.08 0.10 -18.50
C ARG A 505 -25.65 0.08 -17.96
N GLU A 506 -25.48 -0.26 -16.68
CA GLU A 506 -24.18 -0.35 -16.03
C GLU A 506 -23.60 -1.76 -16.04
N ARG A 507 -24.39 -2.76 -16.44
CA ARG A 507 -24.01 -4.19 -16.38
C ARG A 507 -22.69 -4.49 -17.07
N VAL A 508 -22.50 -4.02 -18.30
CA VAL A 508 -21.29 -4.30 -19.10
C VAL A 508 -20.04 -3.72 -18.42
N MET A 509 -20.13 -2.47 -17.96
CA MET A 509 -19.02 -1.82 -17.26
C MET A 509 -18.69 -2.56 -15.96
N SER A 510 -19.71 -2.83 -15.13
CA SER A 510 -19.54 -3.50 -13.84
C SER A 510 -18.99 -4.91 -13.98
N LEU A 511 -19.42 -5.68 -15.02
CA LEU A 511 -18.85 -6.99 -15.30
C LEU A 511 -17.38 -6.91 -15.72
N ARG A 512 -17.00 -5.92 -16.55
CA ARG A 512 -15.59 -5.72 -16.94
C ARG A 512 -14.71 -5.42 -15.75
N GLU A 513 -15.15 -4.54 -14.86
CA GLU A 513 -14.45 -4.21 -13.62
C GLU A 513 -14.30 -5.44 -12.71
N ALA A 514 -15.37 -6.20 -12.50
CA ALA A 514 -15.32 -7.42 -11.72
C ALA A 514 -14.32 -8.44 -12.31
N ILE A 515 -14.35 -8.65 -13.63
CA ILE A 515 -13.44 -9.57 -14.34
C ILE A 515 -11.97 -9.17 -14.14
N LEU A 516 -11.64 -7.88 -14.34
CA LEU A 516 -10.29 -7.36 -14.14
C LEU A 516 -9.80 -7.60 -12.70
N ARG A 517 -10.64 -7.26 -11.73
CA ARG A 517 -10.31 -7.38 -10.31
C ARG A 517 -10.18 -8.85 -9.86
N TYR A 518 -11.03 -9.76 -10.32
CA TYR A 518 -10.86 -11.19 -10.04
C TYR A 518 -9.58 -11.77 -10.65
N ARG A 519 -9.20 -11.36 -11.86
CA ARG A 519 -7.91 -11.74 -12.45
C ARG A 519 -6.74 -11.24 -11.61
N SER A 520 -6.79 -10.00 -11.15
CA SER A 520 -5.71 -9.38 -10.36
C SER A 520 -5.53 -9.99 -8.96
N VAL A 521 -6.42 -10.88 -8.52
CA VAL A 521 -6.33 -11.59 -7.24
C VAL A 521 -6.24 -13.11 -7.37
N GLY A 522 -5.92 -13.60 -8.57
CA GLY A 522 -5.73 -15.04 -8.80
C GLY A 522 -7.01 -15.86 -8.78
N CYS A 523 -8.14 -15.27 -9.19
CA CYS A 523 -9.44 -15.95 -9.34
C CYS A 523 -9.85 -16.08 -10.82
N PRO A 524 -9.08 -16.83 -11.67
CA PRO A 524 -9.32 -16.91 -13.11
C PRO A 524 -10.62 -17.63 -13.47
N ASN A 525 -11.10 -18.57 -12.64
CA ASN A 525 -12.35 -19.29 -12.91
C ASN A 525 -13.56 -18.38 -12.70
N ARG A 526 -13.56 -17.56 -11.61
CA ARG A 526 -14.60 -16.54 -11.39
C ARG A 526 -14.59 -15.50 -12.52
N ALA A 527 -13.42 -15.02 -12.92
CA ALA A 527 -13.28 -14.09 -14.04
C ALA A 527 -13.81 -14.71 -15.35
N ARG A 528 -13.53 -15.98 -15.61
CA ARG A 528 -14.00 -16.71 -16.81
C ARG A 528 -15.51 -16.91 -16.80
N MET A 529 -16.09 -17.21 -15.63
CA MET A 529 -17.54 -17.31 -15.45
C MET A 529 -18.23 -15.97 -15.78
N LEU A 530 -17.72 -14.84 -15.27
CA LEU A 530 -18.27 -13.51 -15.55
C LEU A 530 -18.05 -13.10 -17.02
N SER A 531 -16.92 -13.48 -17.62
CA SER A 531 -16.68 -13.25 -19.06
C SER A 531 -17.73 -13.93 -19.92
N ARG A 532 -18.17 -15.16 -19.60
CA ARG A 532 -19.26 -15.85 -20.30
C ARG A 532 -20.58 -15.08 -20.14
N ARG A 533 -20.89 -14.56 -18.93
CA ARG A 533 -22.07 -13.71 -18.71
C ARG A 533 -22.00 -12.42 -19.54
N LEU A 534 -20.82 -11.81 -19.65
CA LEU A 534 -20.62 -10.59 -20.44
C LEU A 534 -20.89 -10.84 -21.95
N HIS A 535 -20.54 -12.00 -22.48
CA HIS A 535 -20.79 -12.35 -23.89
C HIS A 535 -22.26 -12.73 -24.17
N SER A 536 -23.05 -13.00 -23.13
CA SER A 536 -24.48 -13.30 -23.25
C SER A 536 -25.40 -12.06 -23.13
N VAL A 537 -24.84 -10.91 -22.84
CA VAL A 537 -25.50 -9.60 -22.79
C VAL A 537 -25.27 -8.86 -24.10
#